data_073edf7a1f2c34ef977c0789f5a59e98
#
_entry.id   073edf7a1f2c34ef977c0789f5a59e98
#
_cell.length_a   1.000
_cell.length_b   1.000
_cell.length_c   1.000
_cell.angle_alpha   90.00
_cell.angle_beta   90.00
_cell.angle_gamma   90.00
#
_symmetry.space_group_name_H-M   'P 1'
#
loop_
_entity.id
_entity.type
_entity.pdbx_description
1 polymer ?
#
loop_
_entity_poly.entity_id
_entity_poly.type
_entity_poly.pdbx_seq_one_letter_code
_entity_poly.pdbx_strand_id
1 'polypeptide(L)'
;MSATTTEKIQTLSVCFGTYPHTQALKSGAITSDRVALHFTEVNPVNRAFMPMAREQKFDVCEMAIVTYLQAKAYGKPLMLMPATMMGRFQHGTMLYNSERGTLRPEDLPGRRVGVRAFSQTTGVWIRGILWKDYGLDLNKVKWVTFEDAHVAEYRDPPGVERAAAGKDITKMLLEGELDAAIFGGAMPSDPQLKSVIPDPEAAAKEWYKKNGIVPVNHMVVLKESLSKTNPGAVREVFRMLLDSKKAAGLPKVGAVDTIPFGFDAVKPALELMSSYAFEMKLTPRRYAVEELFDDTTRVLQV
;
A
#
# COMPACT_ATOMS: atom_id res chain seq x y z
N MET A 1 9.16 11.12 50.10
CA MET A 1 9.91 10.27 49.17
C MET A 1 8.92 9.81 48.11
N SER A 2 8.95 10.43 46.91
CA SER A 2 8.06 10.07 45.83
C SER A 2 8.62 8.81 45.14
N ALA A 3 7.90 7.71 45.22
CA ALA A 3 8.26 6.49 44.54
C ALA A 3 8.18 6.74 43.03
N THR A 4 9.32 6.85 42.38
CA THR A 4 9.42 6.84 40.91
C THR A 4 9.04 5.43 40.44
N THR A 5 7.78 5.25 40.09
CA THR A 5 7.33 4.02 39.39
C THR A 5 8.06 3.98 38.05
N THR A 6 9.08 3.17 37.96
CA THR A 6 9.70 2.85 36.64
C THR A 6 8.65 2.15 35.81
N GLU A 7 8.02 2.85 34.89
CA GLU A 7 7.12 2.22 33.93
C GLU A 7 7.91 1.13 33.19
N LYS A 8 7.38 -0.09 33.21
CA LYS A 8 8.01 -1.24 32.55
C LYS A 8 8.00 -1.01 31.05
N ILE A 9 9.19 -1.05 30.41
CA ILE A 9 9.33 -0.95 28.97
C ILE A 9 8.45 -2.02 28.30
N GLN A 10 7.54 -1.59 27.44
CA GLN A 10 6.67 -2.49 26.70
C GLN A 10 7.38 -3.00 25.45
N THR A 11 7.53 -4.33 25.31
CA THR A 11 8.04 -4.96 24.09
C THR A 11 6.90 -5.15 23.09
N LEU A 12 7.09 -4.67 21.87
CA LEU A 12 6.14 -4.79 20.76
C LEU A 12 6.74 -5.63 19.64
N SER A 13 5.98 -6.62 19.15
CA SER A 13 6.32 -7.38 17.94
C SER A 13 6.03 -6.54 16.69
N VAL A 14 7.04 -6.36 15.83
CA VAL A 14 6.99 -5.44 14.69
C VAL A 14 7.41 -6.13 13.40
N CYS A 15 6.71 -5.84 12.30
CA CYS A 15 7.11 -6.30 10.96
C CYS A 15 7.04 -5.15 9.95
N PHE A 16 8.21 -4.65 9.53
CA PHE A 16 8.39 -3.63 8.50
C PHE A 16 9.38 -4.10 7.45
N GLY A 17 9.22 -3.62 6.22
CA GLY A 17 10.23 -3.73 5.19
C GLY A 17 11.53 -3.01 5.58
N THR A 18 12.63 -3.38 4.94
CA THR A 18 13.91 -2.70 5.12
C THR A 18 14.04 -1.60 4.07
N TYR A 19 13.90 -0.36 4.52
CA TYR A 19 13.96 0.86 3.73
C TYR A 19 14.94 1.84 4.37
N PRO A 20 15.43 2.87 3.65
CA PRO A 20 16.25 3.91 4.25
C PRO A 20 15.62 4.50 5.53
N HIS A 21 14.30 4.76 5.52
CA HIS A 21 13.56 5.33 6.65
C HIS A 21 13.20 4.35 7.78
N THR A 22 13.49 3.05 7.64
CA THR A 22 13.33 2.07 8.72
C THR A 22 14.66 1.56 9.26
N GLN A 23 15.77 1.87 8.58
CA GLN A 23 17.08 1.31 8.89
C GLN A 23 17.58 1.73 10.28
N ALA A 24 17.41 3.00 10.67
CA ALA A 24 17.82 3.48 11.98
C ALA A 24 17.06 2.82 13.14
N LEU A 25 15.78 2.49 12.93
CA LEU A 25 14.99 1.70 13.88
C LEU A 25 15.48 0.25 13.97
N LYS A 26 15.64 -0.41 12.82
CA LYS A 26 16.01 -1.83 12.75
C LYS A 26 17.45 -2.08 13.24
N SER A 27 18.35 -1.11 13.10
CA SER A 27 19.72 -1.18 13.63
C SER A 27 19.82 -0.86 15.10
N GLY A 28 18.74 -0.38 15.75
CA GLY A 28 18.76 0.07 17.13
C GLY A 28 19.39 1.45 17.34
N ALA A 29 19.63 2.24 16.29
CA ALA A 29 20.12 3.61 16.40
C ALA A 29 19.06 4.58 16.95
N ILE A 30 17.78 4.26 16.74
CA ILE A 30 16.63 4.96 17.35
C ILE A 30 16.05 4.04 18.41
N THR A 31 16.08 4.47 19.67
CA THR A 31 15.58 3.72 20.83
C THR A 31 14.56 4.54 21.62
N SER A 32 13.93 3.90 22.58
CA SER A 32 12.98 4.50 23.52
C SER A 32 13.14 3.90 24.90
N ASP A 33 12.85 4.67 25.93
CA ASP A 33 12.72 4.24 27.33
C ASP A 33 11.32 3.69 27.65
N ARG A 34 10.36 3.80 26.73
CA ARG A 34 8.96 3.40 26.91
C ARG A 34 8.61 2.12 26.16
N VAL A 35 9.15 1.95 24.93
CA VAL A 35 8.87 0.79 24.09
C VAL A 35 10.15 0.18 23.53
N ALA A 36 10.19 -1.14 23.48
CA ALA A 36 11.21 -1.92 22.77
C ALA A 36 10.59 -2.57 21.55
N LEU A 37 11.15 -2.36 20.36
CA LEU A 37 10.65 -2.92 19.10
C LEU A 37 11.40 -4.22 18.79
N HIS A 38 10.66 -5.33 18.76
CA HIS A 38 11.18 -6.63 18.37
C HIS A 38 10.80 -6.90 16.91
N PHE A 39 11.76 -6.77 16.00
CA PHE A 39 11.52 -6.93 14.57
C PHE A 39 11.51 -8.38 14.13
N THR A 40 10.47 -8.76 13.37
CA THR A 40 10.41 -10.02 12.61
C THR A 40 10.67 -9.71 11.15
N GLU A 41 11.73 -10.31 10.59
CA GLU A 41 12.05 -10.15 9.18
C GLU A 41 11.16 -11.03 8.31
N VAL A 42 10.47 -10.39 7.37
CA VAL A 42 9.67 -11.06 6.32
C VAL A 42 10.03 -10.48 4.98
N ASN A 43 10.59 -11.28 4.10
CA ASN A 43 11.02 -10.83 2.77
C ASN A 43 10.37 -11.70 1.66
N PRO A 44 9.65 -11.11 0.72
CA PRO A 44 9.23 -9.70 0.70
C PRO A 44 8.17 -9.42 1.77
N VAL A 45 8.13 -8.17 2.26
CA VAL A 45 7.29 -7.75 3.40
C VAL A 45 5.79 -7.99 3.20
N ASN A 46 5.31 -7.98 1.95
CA ASN A 46 3.89 -8.24 1.64
C ASN A 46 3.41 -9.64 2.09
N ARG A 47 4.31 -10.58 2.34
CA ARG A 47 3.97 -11.89 2.94
C ARG A 47 3.50 -11.78 4.39
N ALA A 48 3.78 -10.66 5.07
CA ALA A 48 3.28 -10.38 6.41
C ALA A 48 1.83 -9.86 6.43
N PHE A 49 1.32 -9.36 5.30
CA PHE A 49 0.02 -8.67 5.25
C PHE A 49 -1.16 -9.62 5.52
N MET A 50 -1.12 -10.80 4.92
CA MET A 50 -2.17 -11.82 5.15
C MET A 50 -2.20 -12.30 6.61
N PRO A 51 -1.10 -12.74 7.24
CA PRO A 51 -1.08 -13.08 8.67
C PRO A 51 -1.51 -11.91 9.56
N MET A 52 -1.12 -10.67 9.24
CA MET A 52 -1.56 -9.52 10.00
C MET A 52 -3.07 -9.27 9.88
N ALA A 53 -3.62 -9.34 8.67
CA ALA A 53 -5.06 -9.13 8.43
C ALA A 53 -5.94 -10.24 9.03
N ARG A 54 -5.48 -11.49 9.02
CA ARG A 54 -6.27 -12.66 9.44
C ARG A 54 -6.10 -13.01 10.92
N GLU A 55 -4.88 -12.86 11.43
CA GLU A 55 -4.47 -13.39 12.74
C GLU A 55 -3.98 -12.31 13.71
N GLN A 56 -3.85 -11.05 13.24
CA GLN A 56 -3.20 -9.96 13.98
C GLN A 56 -1.83 -10.39 14.54
N LYS A 57 -1.02 -11.02 13.69
CA LYS A 57 0.22 -11.71 14.08
C LYS A 57 1.23 -10.79 14.78
N PHE A 58 1.27 -9.51 14.44
CA PHE A 58 2.19 -8.51 14.99
C PHE A 58 1.42 -7.44 15.75
N ASP A 59 2.06 -6.78 16.73
CA ASP A 59 1.48 -5.63 17.41
C ASP A 59 1.44 -4.41 16.51
N VAL A 60 2.51 -4.24 15.71
CA VAL A 60 2.64 -3.17 14.70
C VAL A 60 3.19 -3.78 13.40
N CYS A 61 2.58 -3.46 12.27
CA CYS A 61 2.97 -4.05 10.98
C CYS A 61 2.83 -3.05 9.86
N GLU A 62 3.69 -3.14 8.85
CA GLU A 62 3.43 -2.55 7.53
C GLU A 62 2.31 -3.30 6.84
N MET A 63 1.42 -2.57 6.15
CA MET A 63 0.32 -3.18 5.40
C MET A 63 -0.04 -2.36 4.16
N ALA A 64 -0.42 -3.05 3.09
CA ALA A 64 -1.00 -2.42 1.90
C ALA A 64 -2.32 -1.74 2.26
N ILE A 65 -2.51 -0.48 1.81
CA ILE A 65 -3.67 0.31 2.23
C ILE A 65 -5.01 -0.31 1.80
N VAL A 66 -5.10 -0.94 0.64
CA VAL A 66 -6.33 -1.65 0.23
C VAL A 66 -6.60 -2.86 1.11
N THR A 67 -5.57 -3.59 1.54
CA THR A 67 -5.71 -4.68 2.52
C THR A 67 -6.29 -4.16 3.83
N TYR A 68 -5.83 -2.99 4.31
CA TYR A 68 -6.38 -2.36 5.51
C TYR A 68 -7.85 -1.95 5.32
N LEU A 69 -8.20 -1.31 4.19
CA LEU A 69 -9.59 -0.94 3.89
C LEU A 69 -10.53 -2.15 3.89
N GLN A 70 -10.08 -3.27 3.31
CA GLN A 70 -10.82 -4.53 3.37
C GLN A 70 -10.88 -5.10 4.79
N ALA A 71 -9.77 -5.10 5.52
CA ALA A 71 -9.74 -5.54 6.93
C ALA A 71 -10.75 -4.74 7.77
N LYS A 72 -10.80 -3.43 7.60
CA LYS A 72 -11.80 -2.55 8.22
C LYS A 72 -13.23 -2.94 7.83
N ALA A 73 -13.47 -3.18 6.53
CA ALA A 73 -14.78 -3.55 6.01
C ALA A 73 -15.32 -4.87 6.59
N TYR A 74 -14.41 -5.79 6.89
CA TYR A 74 -14.75 -7.09 7.48
C TYR A 74 -14.49 -7.15 9.00
N GLY A 75 -14.44 -5.99 9.68
CA GLY A 75 -14.41 -5.89 11.14
C GLY A 75 -13.14 -6.44 11.79
N LYS A 76 -12.00 -6.46 11.08
CA LYS A 76 -10.73 -6.88 11.69
C LYS A 76 -10.27 -5.83 12.70
N PRO A 77 -9.83 -6.24 13.90
CA PRO A 77 -9.45 -5.32 14.99
C PRO A 77 -8.05 -4.71 14.76
N LEU A 78 -7.93 -3.96 13.67
CA LEU A 78 -6.74 -3.25 13.26
C LEU A 78 -7.01 -1.74 13.21
N MET A 79 -5.99 -0.95 13.50
CA MET A 79 -6.02 0.50 13.46
C MET A 79 -4.92 1.04 12.55
N LEU A 80 -5.23 2.05 11.74
CA LEU A 80 -4.27 2.72 10.88
C LEU A 80 -3.47 3.75 11.69
N MET A 81 -2.16 3.82 11.45
CA MET A 81 -1.29 4.91 11.91
C MET A 81 -0.95 5.77 10.68
N PRO A 82 -0.96 7.11 10.79
CA PRO A 82 -0.68 8.00 9.66
C PRO A 82 0.83 8.10 9.36
N ALA A 83 1.44 6.96 9.06
CA ALA A 83 2.84 6.79 8.71
C ALA A 83 2.95 5.95 7.43
N THR A 84 3.33 6.59 6.33
CA THR A 84 3.48 5.94 5.04
C THR A 84 4.80 5.18 4.98
N MET A 85 4.74 3.88 4.70
CA MET A 85 5.91 3.02 4.54
C MET A 85 6.37 2.92 3.09
N MET A 86 5.42 2.97 2.14
CA MET A 86 5.71 2.97 0.72
C MET A 86 4.69 3.83 -0.02
N GLY A 87 5.19 4.77 -0.80
CA GLY A 87 4.40 5.58 -1.73
C GLY A 87 5.19 5.85 -3.01
N ARG A 88 4.52 5.82 -4.15
CA ARG A 88 5.14 6.08 -5.46
C ARG A 88 4.06 6.39 -6.51
N PHE A 89 4.47 7.06 -7.57
CA PHE A 89 3.61 7.20 -8.75
C PHE A 89 3.46 5.85 -9.47
N GLN A 90 2.26 5.59 -10.01
CA GLN A 90 1.89 4.27 -10.51
C GLN A 90 1.86 4.19 -12.05
N HIS A 91 2.10 5.30 -12.77
CA HIS A 91 1.89 5.43 -14.21
C HIS A 91 2.71 4.42 -15.03
N GLY A 92 3.91 4.04 -14.56
CA GLY A 92 4.77 3.06 -15.22
C GLY A 92 4.53 1.60 -14.82
N THR A 93 3.51 1.30 -14.00
CA THR A 93 3.36 -0.04 -13.40
C THR A 93 2.58 -1.04 -14.27
N MET A 94 1.88 -0.58 -15.32
CA MET A 94 1.21 -1.45 -16.29
C MET A 94 2.07 -1.56 -17.54
N LEU A 95 2.49 -2.79 -17.85
CA LEU A 95 3.36 -3.08 -18.97
C LEU A 95 2.66 -3.94 -20.04
N TYR A 96 3.09 -3.82 -21.27
CA TYR A 96 2.72 -4.67 -22.39
C TYR A 96 3.96 -5.14 -23.16
N ASN A 97 3.84 -6.20 -23.97
CA ASN A 97 4.93 -6.69 -24.83
C ASN A 97 4.92 -5.93 -26.17
N SER A 98 5.92 -5.07 -26.40
CA SER A 98 6.03 -4.21 -27.58
C SER A 98 6.29 -4.96 -28.90
N GLU A 99 6.78 -6.20 -28.87
CA GLU A 99 6.93 -7.04 -30.06
C GLU A 99 5.58 -7.50 -30.65
N ARG A 100 4.50 -7.38 -29.85
CA ARG A 100 3.13 -7.69 -30.29
C ARG A 100 2.34 -6.47 -30.75
N GLY A 101 3.01 -5.36 -31.00
CA GLY A 101 2.42 -4.08 -31.37
C GLY A 101 2.40 -3.09 -30.22
N THR A 102 1.85 -1.90 -30.47
CA THR A 102 1.69 -0.85 -29.46
C THR A 102 0.36 -1.03 -28.75
N LEU A 103 0.37 -0.85 -27.42
CA LEU A 103 -0.85 -0.86 -26.59
C LEU A 103 -0.88 0.42 -25.75
N ARG A 104 -1.98 1.14 -25.82
CA ARG A 104 -2.25 2.38 -25.09
C ARG A 104 -3.47 2.24 -24.19
N PRO A 105 -3.72 3.18 -23.27
CA PRO A 105 -4.91 3.13 -22.40
C PRO A 105 -6.24 2.96 -23.14
N GLU A 106 -6.40 3.63 -24.28
CA GLU A 106 -7.61 3.55 -25.13
C GLU A 106 -7.83 2.19 -25.79
N ASP A 107 -6.78 1.38 -25.90
CA ASP A 107 -6.82 0.04 -26.54
C ASP A 107 -7.19 -1.08 -25.55
N LEU A 108 -7.26 -0.79 -24.24
CA LEU A 108 -7.48 -1.78 -23.18
C LEU A 108 -8.88 -2.43 -23.16
N PRO A 109 -9.98 -1.82 -23.68
CA PRO A 109 -11.26 -2.49 -23.74
C PRO A 109 -11.19 -3.82 -24.49
N GLY A 110 -11.70 -4.89 -23.89
CA GLY A 110 -11.67 -6.27 -24.41
C GLY A 110 -10.35 -7.02 -24.16
N ARG A 111 -9.29 -6.34 -23.75
CA ARG A 111 -7.96 -6.93 -23.50
C ARG A 111 -7.91 -7.70 -22.19
N ARG A 112 -7.04 -8.70 -22.15
CA ARG A 112 -6.72 -9.48 -20.95
C ARG A 112 -5.58 -8.82 -20.20
N VAL A 113 -5.86 -8.35 -18.99
CA VAL A 113 -4.89 -7.63 -18.15
C VAL A 113 -4.65 -8.39 -16.86
N GLY A 114 -3.38 -8.79 -16.64
CA GLY A 114 -2.94 -9.51 -15.46
C GLY A 114 -2.69 -8.56 -14.28
N VAL A 115 -3.05 -9.00 -13.07
CA VAL A 115 -2.68 -8.35 -11.81
C VAL A 115 -2.55 -9.43 -10.74
N ARG A 116 -1.54 -9.36 -9.87
CA ARG A 116 -1.26 -10.39 -8.88
C ARG A 116 -2.52 -10.78 -8.08
N ALA A 117 -3.21 -9.80 -7.51
CA ALA A 117 -4.54 -9.95 -6.89
C ALA A 117 -5.40 -8.75 -7.27
N PHE A 118 -6.71 -8.92 -7.44
CA PHE A 118 -7.60 -7.83 -7.83
C PHE A 118 -7.58 -6.67 -6.82
N SER A 119 -7.40 -6.98 -5.54
CA SER A 119 -7.25 -6.02 -4.44
C SER A 119 -5.83 -5.45 -4.25
N GLN A 120 -4.87 -5.77 -5.14
CA GLN A 120 -3.51 -5.24 -5.03
C GLN A 120 -3.51 -3.71 -5.13
N THR A 121 -2.94 -3.01 -4.14
CA THR A 121 -2.98 -1.54 -4.05
C THR A 121 -2.44 -0.83 -5.29
N THR A 122 -1.31 -1.29 -5.85
CA THR A 122 -0.80 -0.77 -7.14
C THR A 122 -1.85 -0.90 -8.25
N GLY A 123 -2.50 -2.07 -8.33
CA GLY A 123 -3.57 -2.31 -9.31
C GLY A 123 -4.77 -1.39 -9.11
N VAL A 124 -5.13 -1.06 -7.88
CA VAL A 124 -6.22 -0.13 -7.59
C VAL A 124 -5.85 1.29 -8.02
N TRP A 125 -4.64 1.76 -7.69
CA TRP A 125 -4.17 3.07 -8.10
C TRP A 125 -4.14 3.23 -9.61
N ILE A 126 -3.49 2.30 -10.35
CA ILE A 126 -3.37 2.45 -11.81
C ILE A 126 -4.72 2.32 -12.51
N ARG A 127 -5.62 1.44 -12.03
CA ARG A 127 -6.99 1.36 -12.56
C ARG A 127 -7.76 2.66 -12.32
N GLY A 128 -7.62 3.26 -11.13
CA GLY A 128 -8.24 4.54 -10.81
C GLY A 128 -7.75 5.68 -11.70
N ILE A 129 -6.44 5.74 -11.97
CA ILE A 129 -5.82 6.70 -12.89
C ILE A 129 -6.35 6.48 -14.31
N LEU A 130 -6.34 5.24 -14.81
CA LEU A 130 -6.84 4.91 -16.14
C LEU A 130 -8.32 5.26 -16.31
N TRP A 131 -9.13 5.00 -15.29
CA TRP A 131 -10.54 5.38 -15.30
C TRP A 131 -10.75 6.89 -15.32
N LYS A 132 -10.10 7.62 -14.38
CA LYS A 132 -10.39 9.06 -14.18
C LYS A 132 -9.70 9.98 -15.18
N ASP A 133 -8.49 9.64 -15.59
CA ASP A 133 -7.66 10.53 -16.42
C ASP A 133 -7.59 10.09 -17.88
N TYR A 134 -7.85 8.80 -18.18
CA TYR A 134 -7.86 8.27 -19.54
C TYR A 134 -9.26 7.79 -20.00
N GLY A 135 -10.28 7.92 -19.16
CA GLY A 135 -11.67 7.57 -19.52
C GLY A 135 -11.91 6.08 -19.72
N LEU A 136 -11.03 5.19 -19.23
CA LEU A 136 -11.18 3.75 -19.38
C LEU A 136 -12.38 3.21 -18.63
N ASP A 137 -13.30 2.53 -19.33
CA ASP A 137 -14.33 1.71 -18.69
C ASP A 137 -13.71 0.41 -18.17
N LEU A 138 -13.48 0.33 -16.87
CA LEU A 138 -12.85 -0.83 -16.22
C LEU A 138 -13.64 -2.14 -16.38
N ASN A 139 -14.97 -2.06 -16.63
CA ASN A 139 -15.82 -3.23 -16.85
C ASN A 139 -15.61 -3.86 -18.23
N LYS A 140 -15.01 -3.14 -19.16
CA LYS A 140 -14.67 -3.65 -20.50
C LYS A 140 -13.33 -4.36 -20.56
N VAL A 141 -12.55 -4.36 -19.48
CA VAL A 141 -11.24 -5.04 -19.40
C VAL A 141 -11.44 -6.43 -18.79
N LYS A 142 -10.78 -7.44 -19.35
CA LYS A 142 -10.78 -8.81 -18.83
C LYS A 142 -9.64 -8.97 -17.82
N TRP A 143 -9.98 -8.84 -16.52
CA TRP A 143 -9.00 -8.93 -15.45
C TRP A 143 -8.65 -10.38 -15.14
N VAL A 144 -7.34 -10.67 -15.01
CA VAL A 144 -6.80 -11.99 -14.67
C VAL A 144 -5.97 -11.88 -13.39
N THR A 145 -6.28 -12.70 -12.38
CA THR A 145 -5.61 -12.71 -11.06
C THR A 145 -4.86 -14.01 -10.82
N PHE A 146 -3.84 -13.98 -9.96
CA PHE A 146 -2.91 -15.08 -9.70
C PHE A 146 -2.94 -15.53 -8.24
N GLU A 147 -3.26 -14.63 -7.31
CA GLU A 147 -3.25 -14.87 -5.87
C GLU A 147 -4.59 -14.46 -5.25
N ASP A 148 -4.88 -15.05 -4.09
CA ASP A 148 -6.03 -14.66 -3.29
C ASP A 148 -5.81 -13.32 -2.60
N ALA A 149 -6.92 -12.66 -2.25
CA ALA A 149 -6.88 -11.48 -1.42
C ALA A 149 -6.35 -11.80 -0.01
N HIS A 150 -5.71 -10.83 0.62
CA HIS A 150 -5.18 -10.99 1.98
C HIS A 150 -6.29 -11.19 3.03
N VAL A 151 -7.46 -10.58 2.83
CA VAL A 151 -8.64 -10.75 3.70
C VAL A 151 -9.46 -11.91 3.21
N ALA A 152 -9.68 -12.91 4.07
CA ALA A 152 -10.26 -14.19 3.70
C ALA A 152 -11.74 -14.12 3.27
N GLU A 153 -12.47 -13.14 3.75
CA GLU A 153 -13.89 -12.93 3.49
C GLU A 153 -14.16 -12.25 2.13
N TYR A 154 -13.17 -11.52 1.62
CA TYR A 154 -13.31 -10.83 0.33
C TYR A 154 -13.34 -11.82 -0.84
N ARG A 155 -14.13 -11.52 -1.83
CA ARG A 155 -14.20 -12.23 -3.12
C ARG A 155 -14.09 -11.23 -4.26
N ASP A 156 -13.32 -11.59 -5.29
CA ASP A 156 -13.21 -10.78 -6.49
C ASP A 156 -14.58 -10.56 -7.15
N PRO A 157 -14.82 -9.41 -7.80
CA PRO A 157 -16.07 -9.16 -8.52
C PRO A 157 -16.32 -10.21 -9.61
N PRO A 158 -17.60 -10.44 -9.98
CA PRO A 158 -17.92 -11.30 -11.11
C PRO A 158 -17.20 -10.86 -12.39
N GLY A 159 -16.69 -11.81 -13.16
CA GLY A 159 -15.97 -11.56 -14.41
C GLY A 159 -14.45 -11.41 -14.24
N VAL A 160 -13.94 -11.39 -13.03
CA VAL A 160 -12.49 -11.51 -12.78
C VAL A 160 -12.07 -12.97 -12.93
N GLU A 161 -11.17 -13.25 -13.85
CA GLU A 161 -10.64 -14.60 -14.11
C GLU A 161 -9.52 -14.93 -13.13
N ARG A 162 -9.46 -16.19 -12.66
CA ARG A 162 -8.30 -16.72 -11.94
C ARG A 162 -7.42 -17.49 -12.94
N ALA A 163 -6.16 -17.11 -13.06
CA ALA A 163 -5.17 -17.87 -13.81
C ALA A 163 -5.02 -19.31 -13.24
N ALA A 164 -4.75 -20.27 -14.10
CA ALA A 164 -4.51 -21.64 -13.66
C ALA A 164 -3.29 -21.72 -12.71
N ALA A 165 -3.32 -22.68 -11.80
CA ALA A 165 -2.25 -22.87 -10.83
C ALA A 165 -0.88 -23.03 -11.53
N GLY A 166 0.15 -22.37 -11.01
CA GLY A 166 1.52 -22.40 -11.54
C GLY A 166 1.77 -21.45 -12.73
N LYS A 167 0.78 -20.73 -13.21
CA LYS A 167 0.98 -19.68 -14.22
C LYS A 167 1.74 -18.50 -13.60
N ASP A 168 2.68 -17.94 -14.37
CA ASP A 168 3.47 -16.76 -14.02
C ASP A 168 3.02 -15.56 -14.86
N ILE A 169 2.77 -14.43 -14.21
CA ILE A 169 2.25 -13.22 -14.85
C ILE A 169 3.20 -12.65 -15.91
N THR A 170 4.51 -12.68 -15.66
CA THR A 170 5.52 -12.15 -16.60
C THR A 170 5.61 -13.06 -17.82
N LYS A 171 5.64 -14.38 -17.60
CA LYS A 171 5.68 -15.37 -18.68
C LYS A 171 4.44 -15.27 -19.55
N MET A 172 3.25 -15.21 -18.97
CA MET A 172 2.00 -15.04 -19.72
C MET A 172 1.98 -13.75 -20.55
N LEU A 173 2.56 -12.66 -20.03
CA LEU A 173 2.68 -11.40 -20.76
C LEU A 173 3.62 -11.53 -21.95
N LEU A 174 4.79 -12.13 -21.78
CA LEU A 174 5.77 -12.34 -22.85
C LEU A 174 5.24 -13.29 -23.94
N GLU A 175 4.56 -14.35 -23.55
CA GLU A 175 3.97 -15.35 -24.46
C GLU A 175 2.67 -14.85 -25.13
N GLY A 176 2.10 -13.71 -24.68
CA GLY A 176 0.88 -13.10 -25.24
C GLY A 176 -0.42 -13.78 -24.79
N GLU A 177 -0.39 -14.54 -23.68
CA GLU A 177 -1.61 -14.98 -23.00
C GLU A 177 -2.28 -13.82 -22.26
N LEU A 178 -1.53 -12.74 -21.97
CA LEU A 178 -2.00 -11.45 -21.48
C LEU A 178 -1.61 -10.35 -22.47
N ASP A 179 -2.47 -9.36 -22.66
CA ASP A 179 -2.18 -8.17 -23.47
C ASP A 179 -1.37 -7.15 -22.66
N ALA A 180 -1.64 -7.03 -21.35
CA ALA A 180 -0.92 -6.19 -20.40
C ALA A 180 -0.89 -6.83 -19.02
N ALA A 181 0.02 -6.33 -18.15
CA ALA A 181 0.08 -6.78 -16.77
C ALA A 181 0.51 -5.63 -15.83
N ILE A 182 -0.02 -5.65 -14.59
CA ILE A 182 0.28 -4.68 -13.54
C ILE A 182 1.27 -5.29 -12.54
N PHE A 183 2.41 -4.60 -12.36
CA PHE A 183 3.49 -5.03 -11.48
C PHE A 183 3.57 -4.14 -10.23
N GLY A 184 3.46 -4.75 -9.06
CA GLY A 184 3.42 -4.03 -7.77
C GLY A 184 4.72 -4.01 -7.00
N GLY A 185 5.61 -4.97 -7.24
CA GLY A 185 6.92 -5.11 -6.61
C GLY A 185 8.07 -4.69 -7.53
N ALA A 186 9.07 -5.56 -7.67
CA ALA A 186 10.11 -5.39 -8.67
C ALA A 186 9.50 -5.42 -10.07
N MET A 187 9.88 -4.42 -10.88
CA MET A 187 9.47 -4.37 -12.28
C MET A 187 10.30 -5.36 -13.09
N PRO A 188 9.69 -6.10 -14.04
CA PRO A 188 10.47 -6.91 -14.98
C PRO A 188 11.45 -6.03 -15.75
N SER A 189 12.67 -6.52 -15.96
CA SER A 189 13.72 -5.80 -16.67
C SER A 189 13.80 -6.14 -18.17
N ASP A 190 12.83 -6.91 -18.68
CA ASP A 190 12.83 -7.33 -20.07
C ASP A 190 12.64 -6.13 -21.02
N PRO A 191 13.54 -5.92 -22.02
CA PRO A 191 13.49 -4.76 -22.91
C PRO A 191 12.27 -4.72 -23.82
N GLN A 192 11.59 -5.85 -24.02
CA GLN A 192 10.35 -5.93 -24.80
C GLN A 192 9.16 -5.32 -24.04
N LEU A 193 9.25 -5.23 -22.72
CA LEU A 193 8.15 -4.72 -21.89
C LEU A 193 8.19 -3.19 -21.83
N LYS A 194 7.12 -2.56 -22.26
CA LYS A 194 6.94 -1.10 -22.29
C LYS A 194 5.72 -0.70 -21.48
N SER A 195 5.72 0.53 -20.96
CA SER A 195 4.57 1.08 -20.25
C SER A 195 3.39 1.32 -21.18
N VAL A 196 2.19 0.90 -20.75
CA VAL A 196 0.92 1.19 -21.44
C VAL A 196 0.63 2.70 -21.47
N ILE A 197 0.99 3.43 -20.39
CA ILE A 197 0.95 4.90 -20.39
C ILE A 197 2.25 5.40 -21.04
N PRO A 198 2.18 6.10 -22.19
CA PRO A 198 3.35 6.70 -22.80
C PRO A 198 3.98 7.73 -21.86
N ASP A 199 5.31 7.80 -21.84
CA ASP A 199 6.08 8.68 -20.96
C ASP A 199 5.51 8.74 -19.52
N PRO A 200 5.60 7.63 -18.78
CA PRO A 200 4.96 7.53 -17.46
C PRO A 200 5.53 8.52 -16.43
N GLU A 201 6.75 9.01 -16.61
CA GLU A 201 7.36 10.02 -15.75
C GLU A 201 6.72 11.40 -15.96
N ALA A 202 6.54 11.81 -17.21
CA ALA A 202 5.84 13.05 -17.53
C ALA A 202 4.38 12.98 -17.10
N ALA A 203 3.70 11.86 -17.39
CA ALA A 203 2.31 11.63 -16.94
C ALA A 203 2.18 11.71 -15.41
N ALA A 204 3.12 11.13 -14.67
CA ALA A 204 3.14 11.21 -13.21
C ALA A 204 3.34 12.63 -12.68
N LYS A 205 4.21 13.43 -13.31
CA LYS A 205 4.43 14.84 -12.94
C LYS A 205 3.17 15.68 -13.17
N GLU A 206 2.52 15.53 -14.31
CA GLU A 206 1.26 16.24 -14.61
C GLU A 206 0.14 15.80 -13.67
N TRP A 207 0.05 14.51 -13.37
CA TRP A 207 -0.92 13.98 -12.41
C TRP A 207 -0.69 14.57 -11.01
N TYR A 208 0.58 14.68 -10.59
CA TYR A 208 0.93 15.29 -9.30
C TYR A 208 0.58 16.79 -9.26
N LYS A 209 0.86 17.53 -10.33
CA LYS A 209 0.48 18.94 -10.43
C LYS A 209 -1.04 19.14 -10.30
N LYS A 210 -1.82 18.25 -10.92
CA LYS A 210 -3.28 18.29 -10.90
C LYS A 210 -3.86 17.95 -9.52
N ASN A 211 -3.32 16.92 -8.86
CA ASN A 211 -3.94 16.30 -7.69
C ASN A 211 -3.24 16.69 -6.37
N GLY A 212 -1.98 17.09 -6.37
CA GLY A 212 -1.19 17.38 -5.18
C GLY A 212 -0.93 16.15 -4.29
N ILE A 213 -1.14 14.94 -4.81
CA ILE A 213 -1.17 13.69 -4.05
C ILE A 213 -0.04 12.77 -4.53
N VAL A 214 0.63 12.10 -3.60
CA VAL A 214 1.44 10.91 -3.92
C VAL A 214 0.64 9.67 -3.59
N PRO A 215 0.51 8.72 -4.53
CA PRO A 215 -0.18 7.46 -4.27
C PRO A 215 0.48 6.66 -3.14
N VAL A 216 -0.24 6.46 -2.03
CA VAL A 216 0.19 5.67 -0.88
C VAL A 216 -0.06 4.19 -1.15
N ASN A 217 0.98 3.37 -1.06
CA ASN A 217 0.86 1.91 -1.23
C ASN A 217 0.74 1.18 0.11
N HIS A 218 1.68 1.44 1.03
CA HIS A 218 1.70 0.80 2.33
C HIS A 218 1.76 1.85 3.44
N MET A 219 1.08 1.55 4.53
CA MET A 219 1.09 2.33 5.76
C MET A 219 1.32 1.41 6.97
N VAL A 220 1.55 2.02 8.12
CA VAL A 220 1.63 1.29 9.38
C VAL A 220 0.22 0.99 9.88
N VAL A 221 -0.02 -0.26 10.28
CA VAL A 221 -1.19 -0.71 11.03
C VAL A 221 -0.75 -1.28 12.37
N LEU A 222 -1.64 -1.24 13.35
CA LEU A 222 -1.43 -1.81 14.67
C LEU A 222 -2.69 -2.54 15.15
N LYS A 223 -2.55 -3.40 16.14
CA LYS A 223 -3.69 -3.99 16.83
C LYS A 223 -4.55 -2.88 17.45
N GLU A 224 -5.84 -2.92 17.24
CA GLU A 224 -6.77 -1.98 17.84
C GLU A 224 -6.67 -1.99 19.38
N SER A 225 -6.44 -3.17 19.97
CA SER A 225 -6.22 -3.33 21.42
C SER A 225 -5.03 -2.51 21.91
N LEU A 226 -3.91 -2.46 21.17
CA LEU A 226 -2.74 -1.67 21.55
C LEU A 226 -3.08 -0.17 21.60
N SER A 227 -3.82 0.35 20.63
CA SER A 227 -4.24 1.76 20.63
C SER A 227 -5.15 2.09 21.81
N LYS A 228 -6.07 1.18 22.15
CA LYS A 228 -7.01 1.36 23.26
C LYS A 228 -6.34 1.27 24.64
N THR A 229 -5.41 0.33 24.82
CA THR A 229 -4.83 0.06 26.14
C THR A 229 -3.56 0.84 26.44
N ASN A 230 -2.78 1.20 25.40
CA ASN A 230 -1.56 1.98 25.57
C ASN A 230 -1.35 3.02 24.46
N PRO A 231 -2.16 4.10 24.43
CA PRO A 231 -2.00 5.19 23.46
C PRO A 231 -0.63 5.88 23.56
N GLY A 232 0.05 5.80 24.72
CA GLY A 232 1.40 6.30 24.91
C GLY A 232 2.42 5.54 24.07
N ALA A 233 2.34 4.21 24.03
CA ALA A 233 3.20 3.39 23.18
C ALA A 233 2.97 3.65 21.70
N VAL A 234 1.72 3.88 21.27
CA VAL A 234 1.39 4.19 19.88
C VAL A 234 2.04 5.52 19.43
N ARG A 235 1.92 6.57 20.27
CA ARG A 235 2.57 7.86 20.03
C ARG A 235 4.09 7.72 19.96
N GLU A 236 4.67 6.90 20.84
CA GLU A 236 6.10 6.67 20.88
C GLU A 236 6.59 5.93 19.64
N VAL A 237 5.89 4.91 19.16
CA VAL A 237 6.20 4.22 17.88
C VAL A 237 6.17 5.21 16.71
N PHE A 238 5.16 6.10 16.66
CA PHE A 238 5.08 7.12 15.61
C PHE A 238 6.28 8.09 15.68
N ARG A 239 6.66 8.56 16.88
CA ARG A 239 7.84 9.40 17.07
C ARG A 239 9.11 8.70 16.58
N MET A 240 9.31 7.44 16.98
CA MET A 240 10.48 6.65 16.57
C MET A 240 10.56 6.47 15.04
N LEU A 241 9.42 6.22 14.38
CA LEU A 241 9.33 6.14 12.92
C LEU A 241 9.68 7.48 12.26
N LEU A 242 9.18 8.58 12.80
CA LEU A 242 9.47 9.93 12.31
C LEU A 242 10.96 10.27 12.46
N ASP A 243 11.56 9.95 13.59
CA ASP A 243 12.98 10.17 13.83
C ASP A 243 13.84 9.30 12.89
N SER A 244 13.43 8.07 12.62
CA SER A 244 14.12 7.22 11.65
C SER A 244 14.00 7.75 10.22
N LYS A 245 12.86 8.32 9.83
CA LYS A 245 12.70 9.02 8.55
C LYS A 245 13.59 10.25 8.46
N LYS A 246 13.67 11.06 9.52
CA LYS A 246 14.57 12.21 9.61
C LYS A 246 16.05 11.79 9.53
N ALA A 247 16.42 10.73 10.24
CA ALA A 247 17.79 10.18 10.20
C ALA A 247 18.19 9.71 8.79
N ALA A 248 17.24 9.27 7.97
CA ALA A 248 17.47 8.94 6.57
C ALA A 248 17.54 10.17 5.64
N GLY A 249 17.40 11.39 6.16
CA GLY A 249 17.37 12.62 5.36
C GLY A 249 16.19 12.71 4.40
N LEU A 250 15.02 12.22 4.80
CA LEU A 250 13.84 12.21 3.97
C LEU A 250 12.74 13.15 4.50
N PRO A 251 12.02 13.86 3.59
CA PRO A 251 12.27 13.92 2.15
C PRO A 251 13.58 14.68 1.83
N LYS A 252 14.19 14.37 0.69
CA LYS A 252 15.33 15.16 0.20
C LYS A 252 14.89 16.58 -0.09
N VAL A 253 15.77 17.55 0.15
CA VAL A 253 15.47 18.97 -0.12
C VAL A 253 15.03 19.18 -1.57
N GLY A 254 13.89 19.84 -1.76
CA GLY A 254 13.31 20.10 -3.07
C GLY A 254 12.64 18.90 -3.76
N ALA A 255 12.64 17.73 -3.14
CA ALA A 255 11.94 16.55 -3.67
C ALA A 255 10.51 16.44 -3.08
N VAL A 256 9.64 15.78 -3.85
CA VAL A 256 8.30 15.40 -3.37
C VAL A 256 8.45 14.36 -2.25
N ASP A 257 7.75 14.55 -1.13
CA ASP A 257 7.69 13.55 -0.07
C ASP A 257 6.80 12.39 -0.51
N THR A 258 7.42 11.28 -0.92
CA THR A 258 6.70 10.08 -1.35
C THR A 258 6.25 9.19 -0.18
N ILE A 259 6.68 9.49 1.04
CA ILE A 259 6.29 8.78 2.26
C ILE A 259 5.82 9.77 3.34
N PRO A 260 4.69 10.50 3.09
CA PRO A 260 4.19 11.49 4.03
C PRO A 260 3.80 10.84 5.36
N PHE A 261 4.05 11.58 6.46
CA PHE A 261 3.65 11.24 7.80
C PHE A 261 2.72 12.33 8.34
N GLY A 262 1.82 11.94 9.24
CA GLY A 262 0.82 12.81 9.84
C GLY A 262 -0.55 12.70 9.16
N PHE A 263 -1.62 12.82 9.96
CA PHE A 263 -2.99 12.63 9.50
C PHE A 263 -3.34 13.54 8.31
N ASP A 264 -3.06 14.85 8.43
CA ASP A 264 -3.42 15.81 7.37
C ASP A 264 -2.65 15.54 6.06
N ALA A 265 -1.38 15.09 6.17
CA ALA A 265 -0.55 14.81 5.01
C ALA A 265 -1.00 13.57 4.22
N VAL A 266 -1.54 12.56 4.90
CA VAL A 266 -2.00 11.31 4.24
C VAL A 266 -3.47 11.37 3.82
N LYS A 267 -4.27 12.29 4.40
CA LYS A 267 -5.71 12.37 4.21
C LYS A 267 -6.12 12.44 2.74
N PRO A 268 -5.58 13.32 1.88
CA PRO A 268 -6.02 13.43 0.49
C PRO A 268 -5.82 12.13 -0.31
N ALA A 269 -4.69 11.43 -0.09
CA ALA A 269 -4.43 10.15 -0.75
C ALA A 269 -5.39 9.05 -0.30
N LEU A 270 -5.74 9.04 0.99
CA LEU A 270 -6.68 8.07 1.55
C LEU A 270 -8.13 8.32 1.10
N GLU A 271 -8.55 9.58 0.96
CA GLU A 271 -9.86 9.96 0.39
C GLU A 271 -10.01 9.41 -1.03
N LEU A 272 -8.99 9.60 -1.86
CA LEU A 272 -9.00 9.11 -3.23
C LEU A 272 -8.96 7.58 -3.28
N MET A 273 -8.13 6.94 -2.46
CA MET A 273 -8.05 5.48 -2.39
C MET A 273 -9.36 4.86 -1.88
N SER A 274 -9.99 5.43 -0.86
CA SER A 274 -11.29 4.97 -0.36
C SER A 274 -12.37 5.05 -1.44
N SER A 275 -12.37 6.12 -2.24
CA SER A 275 -13.25 6.26 -3.40
C SER A 275 -12.99 5.18 -4.45
N TYR A 276 -11.74 4.97 -4.84
CA TYR A 276 -11.38 3.94 -5.82
C TYR A 276 -11.71 2.53 -5.33
N ALA A 277 -11.44 2.23 -4.06
CA ALA A 277 -11.76 0.92 -3.49
C ALA A 277 -13.27 0.63 -3.53
N PHE A 278 -14.10 1.61 -3.22
CA PHE A 278 -15.57 1.47 -3.29
C PHE A 278 -16.05 1.29 -4.73
N GLU A 279 -15.64 2.15 -5.66
CA GLU A 279 -16.06 2.08 -7.07
C GLU A 279 -15.66 0.77 -7.75
N MET A 280 -14.52 0.20 -7.34
CA MET A 280 -14.03 -1.10 -7.82
C MET A 280 -14.59 -2.29 -7.02
N LYS A 281 -15.58 -2.07 -6.14
CA LYS A 281 -16.24 -3.12 -5.32
C LYS A 281 -15.28 -3.89 -4.41
N LEU A 282 -14.22 -3.23 -3.95
CA LEU A 282 -13.25 -3.79 -2.98
C LEU A 282 -13.72 -3.61 -1.54
N THR A 283 -14.59 -2.63 -1.30
CA THR A 283 -15.25 -2.37 -0.02
C THR A 283 -16.75 -2.19 -0.23
N PRO A 284 -17.60 -2.52 0.76
CA PRO A 284 -19.07 -2.44 0.63
C PRO A 284 -19.59 -1.00 0.62
N ARG A 285 -18.79 -0.05 1.11
CA ARG A 285 -19.09 1.38 1.12
C ARG A 285 -17.79 2.20 1.03
N ARG A 286 -17.93 3.46 0.69
CA ARG A 286 -16.85 4.44 0.86
C ARG A 286 -16.70 4.77 2.35
N TYR A 287 -15.45 4.73 2.84
CA TYR A 287 -15.11 5.15 4.20
C TYR A 287 -14.64 6.60 4.19
N ALA A 288 -15.12 7.41 5.13
CA ALA A 288 -14.49 8.67 5.45
C ALA A 288 -13.10 8.40 6.05
N VAL A 289 -12.13 9.27 5.79
CA VAL A 289 -10.75 9.04 6.25
C VAL A 289 -10.67 9.00 7.76
N GLU A 290 -11.48 9.80 8.44
CA GLU A 290 -11.58 9.85 9.89
C GLU A 290 -11.99 8.51 10.50
N GLU A 291 -12.78 7.70 9.79
CA GLU A 291 -13.18 6.36 10.24
C GLU A 291 -12.05 5.34 10.21
N LEU A 292 -10.96 5.61 9.47
CA LEU A 292 -9.81 4.73 9.33
C LEU A 292 -8.87 4.80 10.55
N PHE A 293 -9.03 5.81 11.38
CA PHE A 293 -8.24 6.12 12.55
C PHE A 293 -9.10 6.16 13.80
N ASP A 294 -8.48 6.03 14.97
CA ASP A 294 -9.11 6.31 16.26
C ASP A 294 -8.61 7.65 16.83
N ASP A 295 -9.07 8.00 18.03
CA ASP A 295 -8.68 9.25 18.68
C ASP A 295 -7.19 9.33 19.03
N THR A 296 -6.51 8.19 19.14
CA THR A 296 -5.06 8.12 19.38
C THR A 296 -4.27 8.37 18.09
N THR A 297 -4.65 7.73 17.00
CA THR A 297 -3.87 7.76 15.76
C THR A 297 -4.22 8.96 14.87
N ARG A 298 -5.46 9.45 14.94
CA ARG A 298 -5.91 10.61 14.15
C ARG A 298 -5.19 11.92 14.52
N VAL A 299 -4.74 12.07 15.75
CA VAL A 299 -4.05 13.29 16.23
C VAL A 299 -2.54 13.28 15.99
N LEU A 300 -2.00 12.22 15.39
CA LEU A 300 -0.57 12.11 15.10
C LEU A 300 -0.22 13.00 13.90
N GLN A 301 0.62 13.98 14.14
CA GLN A 301 1.10 14.98 13.17
C GLN A 301 2.64 15.09 13.23
N VAL A 302 3.25 15.76 12.22
CA VAL A 302 4.70 16.01 12.12
C VAL A 302 5.01 17.41 12.59
#